data_79487d0577c9f4d7a8cd3df991e278dd
#
_entry.id   79487d0577c9f4d7a8cd3df991e278dd
#
_cell.length_a   1.000
_cell.length_b   1.000
_cell.length_c   1.000
_cell.angle_alpha   90.00
_cell.angle_beta   90.00
_cell.angle_gamma   90.00
#
_symmetry.space_group_name_H-M   'P 1'
#
loop_
_entity.id
_entity.type
_entity.pdbx_description
1 polymer ?
#
loop_
_entity_poly.entity_id
_entity_poly.type
_entity_poly.pdbx_seq_one_letter_code
_entity_poly.pdbx_strand_id
1 'polypeptide(L)'
;MLRNSLDKPCVTDAGIRAMCGCIRFDEARLNTSYGRRCFRMVENSAKVILPDHTWTELYRLGLADFIDVRISRFTGKAFAFFSLTDKGIYFLANRLNVFIIRAAYPAL
;
A
#
# COMPACT_ATOMS: atom_id res chain seq x y z
N MET A 1 -7.67 7.64 27.82
CA MET A 1 -7.34 7.41 27.27
C MET A 1 -7.32 7.03 26.40
N LEU A 2 -7.23 7.12 25.90
CA LEU A 2 -7.19 6.87 25.06
C LEU A 2 -6.78 6.23 24.34
N ARG A 3 -6.64 5.79 24.15
CA ARG A 3 -6.29 5.30 23.54
C ARG A 3 -6.17 4.58 22.67
N ASN A 4 -6.19 4.10 22.40
CA ASN A 4 -6.47 3.13 21.67
C ASN A 4 -6.66 3.37 20.29
N SER A 5 -7.32 4.24 19.94
CA SER A 5 -7.46 4.74 18.58
C SER A 5 -6.13 5.05 17.97
N LEU A 6 -5.15 5.14 18.77
CA LEU A 6 -3.83 5.37 18.27
C LEU A 6 -3.28 4.19 17.53
N ASP A 7 -3.84 3.03 17.77
CA ASP A 7 -3.30 1.84 17.16
C ASP A 7 -3.91 1.55 15.80
N LYS A 8 -4.99 2.23 15.46
CA LYS A 8 -5.64 2.00 14.19
C LYS A 8 -5.69 3.29 13.40
N PRO A 9 -4.89 3.40 12.36
CA PRO A 9 -4.93 4.59 11.53
C PRO A 9 -6.31 4.76 10.91
N CYS A 10 -6.72 6.00 10.81
CA CYS A 10 -7.99 6.34 10.20
C CYS A 10 -7.70 6.67 8.73
N VAL A 11 -8.08 5.77 7.84
CA VAL A 11 -7.79 5.91 6.43
C VAL A 11 -9.08 6.09 5.67
N THR A 12 -9.13 7.09 4.80
CA THR A 12 -10.32 7.37 4.01
C THR A 12 -10.48 6.33 2.91
N ASP A 13 -11.66 6.32 2.30
CA ASP A 13 -11.89 5.44 1.16
C ASP A 13 -10.94 5.75 0.01
N ALA A 14 -10.61 7.03 -0.18
CA ALA A 14 -9.62 7.41 -1.18
C ALA A 14 -8.26 6.80 -0.86
N GLY A 15 -7.90 6.77 0.42
CA GLY A 15 -6.66 6.15 0.85
C GLY A 15 -6.64 4.65 0.58
N ILE A 16 -7.74 3.98 0.87
CA ILE A 16 -7.84 2.55 0.60
C ILE A 16 -7.71 2.28 -0.90
N ARG A 17 -8.39 3.07 -1.73
CA ARG A 17 -8.29 2.89 -3.18
C ARG A 17 -6.88 3.14 -3.68
N ALA A 18 -6.20 4.13 -3.12
CA ALA A 18 -4.82 4.43 -3.48
C ALA A 18 -3.90 3.27 -3.12
N MET A 19 -4.09 2.70 -1.95
CA MET A 19 -3.29 1.56 -1.51
C MET A 19 -3.54 0.35 -2.41
N CYS A 20 -4.79 0.09 -2.76
CA CYS A 20 -5.12 -1.01 -3.66
C CYS A 20 -4.51 -0.81 -5.04
N GLY A 21 -4.48 0.43 -5.51
CA GLY A 21 -3.90 0.71 -6.82
C GLY A 21 -2.37 0.62 -6.84
N CYS A 22 -1.76 0.72 -5.67
CA CYS A 22 -0.31 0.63 -5.55
C CYS A 22 0.19 -0.79 -5.67
N ILE A 23 -0.62 -1.74 -5.25
CA ILE A 23 -0.21 -3.13 -5.18
C ILE A 23 -0.84 -3.91 -6.31
N ARG A 24 -0.04 -4.67 -7.02
CA ARG A 24 -0.55 -5.60 -8.00
C ARG A 24 -0.47 -7.00 -7.41
N PHE A 25 -1.55 -7.72 -7.53
CA PHE A 25 -1.70 -9.03 -6.92
C PHE A 25 -1.85 -10.13 -7.94
N ASP A 26 -1.33 -11.29 -7.59
CA ASP A 26 -1.73 -12.54 -8.21
C ASP A 26 -2.42 -13.36 -7.14
N GLU A 27 -3.51 -13.99 -7.47
CA GLU A 27 -4.17 -14.83 -6.50
C GLU A 27 -3.33 -16.08 -6.25
N ALA A 28 -2.98 -16.30 -5.02
CA ALA A 28 -2.20 -17.46 -4.67
C ALA A 28 -3.12 -18.66 -4.49
N ARG A 29 -2.68 -19.79 -4.98
CA ARG A 29 -3.46 -21.00 -4.87
C ARG A 29 -3.16 -21.69 -3.56
N LEU A 30 -3.42 -21.01 -2.49
CA LEU A 30 -3.19 -21.58 -1.19
C LEU A 30 -4.52 -21.77 -0.51
N ASN A 31 -4.73 -22.94 0.00
CA ASN A 31 -5.89 -23.17 0.81
C ASN A 31 -5.63 -22.54 2.14
N THR A 32 -6.47 -21.61 2.49
CA THR A 32 -6.38 -21.04 3.81
C THR A 32 -7.45 -21.70 4.66
N SER A 33 -7.06 -22.10 5.83
CA SER A 33 -7.96 -22.79 6.71
C SER A 33 -9.03 -21.88 7.29
N TYR A 34 -8.95 -20.60 7.00
CA TYR A 34 -9.88 -19.65 7.58
C TYR A 34 -10.82 -19.05 6.55
N GLY A 35 -10.84 -19.58 5.36
CA GLY A 35 -11.73 -19.08 4.33
C GLY A 35 -11.34 -17.75 3.73
N ARG A 36 -10.19 -17.21 4.08
CA ARG A 36 -9.73 -15.96 3.50
C ARG A 36 -9.00 -16.25 2.21
N ARG A 37 -9.23 -15.37 1.25
CA ARG A 37 -8.47 -15.46 -0.01
C ARG A 37 -7.04 -15.03 0.26
N CYS A 38 -6.14 -15.63 -0.48
CA CYS A 38 -4.73 -15.36 -0.35
C CYS A 38 -4.20 -14.78 -1.65
N PHE A 39 -3.53 -13.66 -1.55
CA PHE A 39 -2.98 -12.97 -2.72
C PHE A 39 -1.48 -12.82 -2.54
N ARG A 40 -0.77 -13.00 -3.64
CA ARG A 40 0.66 -12.74 -3.64
C ARG A 40 0.89 -11.36 -4.23
N MET A 41 1.61 -10.54 -3.52
CA MET A 41 1.94 -9.21 -3.99
C MET A 41 3.09 -9.32 -4.97
N VAL A 42 2.87 -8.88 -6.19
CA VAL A 42 3.90 -8.93 -7.23
C VAL A 42 4.46 -7.55 -7.55
N GLU A 43 3.77 -6.50 -7.14
CA GLU A 43 4.25 -5.15 -7.37
C GLU A 43 3.76 -4.24 -6.27
N ASN A 44 4.60 -3.31 -5.84
CA ASN A 44 4.27 -2.38 -4.78
C ASN A 44 4.92 -1.04 -5.12
N SER A 45 4.26 -0.29 -5.97
CA SER A 45 4.76 1.02 -6.37
C SER A 45 3.64 1.85 -6.97
N ALA A 46 3.62 3.11 -6.62
CA ALA A 46 2.67 4.05 -7.20
C ALA A 46 3.41 5.30 -7.63
N LYS A 47 3.09 5.79 -8.82
CA LYS A 47 3.61 7.05 -9.33
C LYS A 47 2.51 8.08 -9.12
N VAL A 48 2.84 9.14 -8.42
CA VAL A 48 1.86 10.12 -7.96
C VAL A 48 2.32 11.52 -8.34
N ILE A 49 1.43 12.29 -8.94
CA ILE A 49 1.73 13.69 -9.27
C ILE A 49 1.54 14.53 -8.02
N LEU A 50 2.55 15.29 -7.68
CA LEU A 50 2.53 16.11 -6.48
C LEU A 50 1.91 17.47 -6.75
N PRO A 51 1.27 18.09 -5.76
CA PRO A 51 1.02 17.57 -4.44
C PRO A 51 -0.14 16.59 -4.41
N ASP A 52 -0.13 15.66 -3.48
CA ASP A 52 -1.18 14.66 -3.35
C ASP A 52 -1.46 14.44 -1.88
N HIS A 53 -2.65 14.81 -1.45
CA HIS A 53 -3.01 14.73 -0.02
C HIS A 53 -3.17 13.30 0.45
N THR A 54 -3.68 12.43 -0.41
CA THR A 54 -3.93 11.05 -0.03
C THR A 54 -2.64 10.33 0.30
N TRP A 55 -1.66 10.42 -0.60
CA TRP A 55 -0.38 9.74 -0.36
C TRP A 55 0.43 10.41 0.73
N THR A 56 0.32 11.73 0.86
CA THR A 56 0.99 12.44 1.95
C THR A 56 0.46 11.95 3.29
N GLU A 57 -0.84 11.75 3.38
CA GLU A 57 -1.44 11.28 4.62
C GLU A 57 -1.05 9.83 4.91
N LEU A 58 -1.04 8.98 3.89
CA LEU A 58 -0.60 7.60 4.07
C LEU A 58 0.85 7.54 4.56
N TYR A 59 1.69 8.41 4.00
CA TYR A 59 3.08 8.50 4.42
C TYR A 59 3.17 8.93 5.89
N ARG A 60 2.38 9.93 6.28
CA ARG A 60 2.39 10.44 7.63
C ARG A 60 1.92 9.38 8.63
N LEU A 61 0.99 8.54 8.22
CA LEU A 61 0.49 7.45 9.07
C LEU A 61 1.44 6.26 9.14
N GLY A 62 2.52 6.29 8.39
CA GLY A 62 3.46 5.18 8.36
C GLY A 62 3.02 4.02 7.50
N LEU A 63 1.99 4.22 6.67
CA LEU A 63 1.46 3.18 5.80
C LEU A 63 2.14 3.17 4.44
N ALA A 64 2.82 4.24 4.09
CA ALA A 64 3.52 4.36 2.81
C ALA A 64 4.91 4.92 3.04
N ASP A 65 5.83 4.50 2.18
CA ASP A 65 7.17 5.05 2.11
C ASP A 65 7.32 5.84 0.83
N PHE A 66 8.17 6.84 0.94
CA PHE A 66 8.50 7.69 -0.17
C PHE A 66 9.81 7.18 -0.76
N ILE A 67 9.79 6.81 -2.02
CA ILE A 67 10.95 6.20 -2.65
C ILE A 67 11.79 7.22 -3.40
N ASP A 68 11.15 8.06 -4.20
CA ASP A 68 11.88 8.95 -5.09
C ASP A 68 10.99 10.08 -5.56
N VAL A 69 11.60 11.19 -5.99
CA VAL A 69 10.91 12.31 -6.60
C VAL A 69 11.60 12.65 -7.91
N ARG A 70 10.81 12.93 -8.92
CA ARG A 70 11.34 13.34 -10.21
C ARG A 70 10.53 14.51 -10.75
N ILE A 71 11.15 15.28 -11.62
CA ILE A 71 10.48 16.39 -12.28
C ILE A 71 10.42 16.07 -13.75
N SER A 72 9.23 16.15 -14.31
CA SER A 72 9.04 15.92 -15.73
C SER A 72 9.69 17.01 -16.55
N ARG A 73 10.49 16.64 -17.53
CA ARG A 73 11.10 17.62 -18.41
C ARG A 73 10.10 18.29 -19.30
N PHE A 74 8.97 17.60 -19.56
CA PHE A 74 8.01 18.11 -20.51
C PHE A 74 6.98 19.04 -19.87
N THR A 75 6.58 18.74 -18.66
CA THR A 75 5.51 19.50 -18.01
C THR A 75 5.99 20.33 -16.84
N GLY A 76 7.20 20.09 -16.36
CA GLY A 76 7.72 20.74 -15.16
C GLY A 76 7.07 20.28 -13.88
N LYS A 77 6.16 19.30 -13.95
CA LYS A 77 5.50 18.82 -12.76
C LYS A 77 6.35 17.81 -12.03
N ALA A 78 6.27 17.87 -10.72
CA ALA A 78 6.96 16.91 -9.87
C ALA A 78 6.06 15.70 -9.64
N PHE A 79 6.64 14.52 -9.67
CA PHE A 79 5.93 13.33 -9.28
C PHE A 79 6.81 12.49 -8.37
N ALA A 80 6.17 11.75 -7.51
CA ALA A 80 6.85 10.93 -6.53
C ALA A 80 6.48 9.47 -6.72
N PHE A 81 7.34 8.61 -6.23
CA PHE A 81 7.06 7.18 -6.20
C PHE A 81 6.90 6.77 -4.75
N PHE A 82 5.83 6.09 -4.45
CA PHE A 82 5.54 5.59 -3.12
C PHE A 82 5.40 4.08 -3.16
N SER A 83 5.64 3.45 -2.03
CA SER A 83 5.31 2.04 -1.85
C SER A 83 4.62 1.90 -0.51
N LEU A 84 3.92 0.81 -0.30
CA LEU A 84 3.33 0.54 1.01
C LEU A 84 4.40 -0.07 1.92
N THR A 85 4.39 0.37 3.16
CA THR A 85 5.24 -0.22 4.19
C THR A 85 4.64 -1.55 4.63
N ASP A 86 5.37 -2.30 5.42
CA ASP A 86 4.85 -3.52 6.03
C ASP A 86 3.58 -3.22 6.81
N LYS A 87 3.59 -2.12 7.54
CA LYS A 87 2.42 -1.69 8.28
C LYS A 87 1.26 -1.40 7.33
N GLY A 88 1.54 -0.76 6.20
CA GLY A 88 0.52 -0.48 5.20
C GLY A 88 -0.07 -1.73 4.59
N ILE A 89 0.78 -2.68 4.25
CA ILE A 89 0.33 -3.95 3.67
C ILE A 89 -0.53 -4.71 4.67
N TYR A 90 -0.10 -4.75 5.92
CA TYR A 90 -0.84 -5.44 6.96
C TYR A 90 -2.20 -4.77 7.20
N PHE A 91 -2.21 -3.45 7.24
CA PHE A 91 -3.44 -2.69 7.39
C PHE A 91 -4.42 -3.00 6.25
N LEU A 92 -3.91 -3.00 5.02
CA LEU A 92 -4.75 -3.26 3.85
C LEU A 92 -5.28 -4.69 3.88
N ALA A 93 -4.44 -5.65 4.23
CA ALA A 93 -4.86 -7.04 4.31
C ALA A 93 -6.00 -7.22 5.31
N ASN A 94 -5.89 -6.57 6.45
CA ASN A 94 -6.94 -6.65 7.46
C ASN A 94 -8.21 -5.96 6.97
N ARG A 95 -8.07 -4.84 6.31
CA ARG A 95 -9.24 -4.10 5.83
C ARG A 95 -10.00 -4.88 4.77
N LEU A 96 -9.29 -5.59 3.91
CA LEU A 96 -9.90 -6.39 2.85
C LEU A 96 -10.24 -7.80 3.30
N ASN A 97 -9.83 -8.15 4.49
CA ASN A 97 -10.03 -9.49 5.04
C ASN A 97 -9.41 -10.57 4.14
N VAL A 98 -8.17 -10.35 3.75
CA VAL A 98 -7.42 -11.29 2.91
C VAL A 98 -6.04 -11.50 3.52
N PHE A 99 -5.34 -12.52 3.02
CA PHE A 99 -3.92 -12.67 3.32
C PHE A 99 -3.13 -12.12 2.15
N ILE A 100 -2.10 -11.36 2.43
CA ILE A 100 -1.21 -10.84 1.40
C ILE A 100 0.17 -11.44 1.67
N ILE A 101 0.65 -12.22 0.72
CA ILE A 101 1.96 -12.84 0.79
C ILE A 101 2.89 -12.02 -0.05
N ARG A 102 4.03 -11.62 0.51
CA ARG A 102 5.02 -10.96 -0.28
C ARG A 102 5.59 -11.93 -1.27
N ALA A 103 5.93 -11.41 -2.42
CA ALA A 103 6.53 -12.22 -3.44
C ALA A 103 7.72 -12.88 -2.84
N ALA A 104 7.71 -14.16 -2.89
CA ALA A 104 8.84 -14.85 -2.40
C ALA A 104 9.99 -14.50 -3.28
N TYR A 105 11.12 -14.49 -2.74
CA TYR A 105 12.22 -14.34 -3.49
C TYR A 105 12.35 -15.46 -4.38
N PRO A 106 12.81 -15.26 -5.49
CA PRO A 106 13.01 -16.24 -6.43
C PRO A 106 13.76 -17.26 -5.77
N ALA A 107 13.18 -18.19 -5.61
CA ALA A 107 13.83 -19.20 -5.13
C ALA A 107 14.86 -19.52 -6.05
N LEU A 108 15.12 -19.28 -6.30
CA LEU A 108 15.86 -19.55 -7.16
C LEU A 108 16.10 -20.36 -7.43
#